data_4e33910026b77af6459a06929c09dedd
#
_entry.id   4e33910026b77af6459a06929c09dedd
#
_cell.length_a   1.000
_cell.length_b   1.000
_cell.length_c   1.000
_cell.angle_alpha   90.00
_cell.angle_beta   90.00
_cell.angle_gamma   90.00
#
_symmetry.space_group_name_H-M   'P 1'
#
loop_
_entity.id
_entity.type
_entity.pdbx_description
1 polymer ?
#
loop_
_entity_poly.entity_id
_entity_poly.type
_entity_poly.pdbx_seq_one_letter_code
_entity_poly.pdbx_strand_id
1 'polypeptide(L)'
;MYEQEQIKPYGEEGTKREQVERMFNNIAHSYDVLNHTLSLGVDRVWRNAAIKYLKPFFLSAQTSGKAGKRVVLDIATGTGDFAILAHRKLSSPQVVGCDISEGMMDVGRRKVEKLGLSEMISFRNEDCSCLSFNDNSFDAVISAFALRNFQNLDQCLKEMHRVLNAGGHFSVIDLCTPVSFPMKQLFYIYKKGVMPLLGKLISKDNLAYTYLPDTMDAIPQAESMQEIIRQAGFRNVNFRRLPFGMCILYTAEK
;
A
#
# COMPACT_ATOMS: atom_id res chain seq x y z
N MET A 1 -4.91 -19.25 5.37
CA MET A 1 -5.18 -18.83 3.96
C MET A 1 -6.51 -18.09 3.94
N TYR A 2 -6.50 -16.84 3.48
CA TYR A 2 -7.67 -15.97 3.43
C TYR A 2 -8.32 -16.00 2.05
N GLU A 3 -9.59 -15.61 1.96
CA GLU A 3 -10.37 -15.68 0.71
C GLU A 3 -9.73 -14.87 -0.42
N GLN A 4 -9.25 -13.64 -0.15
CA GLN A 4 -8.59 -12.82 -1.15
C GLN A 4 -7.30 -13.44 -1.73
N GLU A 5 -6.63 -14.35 -1.00
CA GLU A 5 -5.42 -15.03 -1.49
C GLU A 5 -5.71 -15.99 -2.64
N GLN A 6 -6.95 -16.45 -2.76
CA GLN A 6 -7.41 -17.36 -3.82
C GLN A 6 -7.88 -16.61 -5.07
N ILE A 7 -8.26 -15.33 -4.94
CA ILE A 7 -8.74 -14.53 -6.07
C ILE A 7 -7.56 -14.12 -6.93
N LYS A 8 -7.61 -14.49 -8.22
CA LYS A 8 -6.58 -14.22 -9.21
C LYS A 8 -7.11 -13.28 -10.31
N PRO A 9 -6.29 -12.36 -10.86
CA PRO A 9 -6.72 -11.43 -11.90
C PRO A 9 -7.15 -12.10 -13.21
N TYR A 10 -6.50 -13.19 -13.63
CA TYR A 10 -6.62 -13.76 -14.98
C TYR A 10 -7.08 -15.23 -15.02
N GLY A 11 -7.63 -15.76 -13.94
CA GLY A 11 -8.10 -17.13 -13.88
C GLY A 11 -7.10 -18.10 -13.21
N GLU A 12 -7.05 -19.36 -13.65
CA GLU A 12 -6.39 -20.43 -12.88
C GLU A 12 -4.91 -20.69 -13.20
N GLU A 13 -4.40 -20.25 -14.34
CA GLU A 13 -3.02 -20.48 -14.73
C GLU A 13 -2.04 -19.60 -13.93
N GLY A 14 -1.01 -20.20 -13.34
CA GLY A 14 0.01 -19.53 -12.53
C GLY A 14 -0.45 -19.16 -11.12
N THR A 15 0.45 -18.62 -10.34
CA THR A 15 0.20 -18.15 -8.98
C THR A 15 -0.51 -16.79 -8.97
N LYS A 16 -1.17 -16.45 -7.85
CA LYS A 16 -1.73 -15.10 -7.68
C LYS A 16 -0.64 -14.02 -7.84
N ARG A 17 0.54 -14.25 -7.24
CA ARG A 17 1.68 -13.33 -7.33
C ARG A 17 2.07 -13.01 -8.78
N GLU A 18 2.28 -14.03 -9.60
CA GLU A 18 2.65 -13.85 -11.02
C GLU A 18 1.57 -13.11 -11.82
N GLN A 19 0.31 -13.41 -11.55
CA GLN A 19 -0.80 -12.75 -12.22
C GLN A 19 -0.97 -11.29 -11.77
N VAL A 20 -0.76 -10.99 -10.49
CA VAL A 20 -0.77 -9.63 -9.94
C VAL A 20 0.39 -8.82 -10.53
N GLU A 21 1.59 -9.38 -10.59
CA GLU A 21 2.75 -8.76 -11.23
C GLU A 21 2.46 -8.41 -12.70
N ARG A 22 1.95 -9.39 -13.48
CA ARG A 22 1.57 -9.19 -14.89
C ARG A 22 0.51 -8.09 -15.03
N MET A 23 -0.53 -8.11 -14.20
CA MET A 23 -1.60 -7.10 -14.21
C MET A 23 -1.04 -5.69 -14.00
N PHE A 24 -0.23 -5.49 -12.96
CA PHE A 24 0.35 -4.18 -12.66
C PHE A 24 1.36 -3.73 -13.71
N ASN A 25 2.15 -4.63 -14.28
CA ASN A 25 3.03 -4.32 -15.42
C ASN A 25 2.21 -3.82 -16.63
N ASN A 26 1.08 -4.44 -16.93
CA ASN A 26 0.22 -4.07 -18.05
C ASN A 26 -0.41 -2.67 -17.90
N ILE A 27 -0.82 -2.29 -16.69
CA ILE A 27 -1.50 -1.02 -16.43
C ILE A 27 -0.56 0.10 -15.96
N ALA A 28 0.74 -0.16 -15.81
CA ALA A 28 1.70 0.76 -15.19
C ALA A 28 1.65 2.19 -15.76
N HIS A 29 1.56 2.34 -17.08
CA HIS A 29 1.53 3.65 -17.73
C HIS A 29 0.29 4.49 -17.44
N SER A 30 -0.84 3.85 -17.18
CA SER A 30 -2.13 4.49 -16.92
C SER A 30 -2.53 4.49 -15.43
N TYR A 31 -1.77 3.79 -14.60
CA TYR A 31 -2.11 3.52 -13.21
C TYR A 31 -2.41 4.76 -12.39
N ASP A 32 -1.56 5.79 -12.47
CA ASP A 32 -1.75 7.01 -11.69
C ASP A 32 -3.04 7.75 -12.09
N VAL A 33 -3.29 7.87 -13.40
CA VAL A 33 -4.50 8.49 -13.91
C VAL A 33 -5.73 7.71 -13.46
N LEU A 34 -5.66 6.38 -13.55
CA LEU A 34 -6.73 5.49 -13.11
C LEU A 34 -7.01 5.63 -11.62
N ASN A 35 -5.97 5.56 -10.81
CA ASN A 35 -6.09 5.60 -9.36
C ASN A 35 -6.66 6.95 -8.87
N HIS A 36 -6.16 8.05 -9.42
CA HIS A 36 -6.67 9.38 -9.09
C HIS A 36 -8.10 9.63 -9.60
N THR A 37 -8.45 9.08 -10.77
CA THR A 37 -9.80 9.22 -11.32
C THR A 37 -10.80 8.36 -10.53
N LEU A 38 -10.48 7.10 -10.27
CA LEU A 38 -11.34 6.20 -9.48
C LEU A 38 -11.51 6.66 -8.04
N SER A 39 -10.49 7.24 -7.43
CA SER A 39 -10.58 7.80 -6.07
C SER A 39 -11.09 9.23 -6.02
N LEU A 40 -11.36 9.88 -7.17
CA LEU A 40 -11.65 11.32 -7.27
C LEU A 40 -10.60 12.17 -6.54
N GLY A 41 -9.34 11.72 -6.51
CA GLY A 41 -8.22 12.39 -5.83
C GLY A 41 -8.22 12.24 -4.30
N VAL A 42 -9.16 11.51 -3.70
CA VAL A 42 -9.24 11.30 -2.25
C VAL A 42 -8.11 10.40 -1.74
N ASP A 43 -7.50 9.59 -2.60
CA ASP A 43 -6.32 8.77 -2.28
C ASP A 43 -5.17 9.59 -1.66
N ARG A 44 -5.01 10.85 -2.08
CA ARG A 44 -4.04 11.79 -1.49
C ARG A 44 -4.37 12.12 -0.03
N VAL A 45 -5.65 12.27 0.29
CA VAL A 45 -6.11 12.53 1.67
C VAL A 45 -5.82 11.31 2.54
N TRP A 46 -6.07 10.11 2.03
CA TRP A 46 -5.82 8.87 2.75
C TRP A 46 -4.32 8.64 3.01
N ARG A 47 -3.45 8.82 2.00
CA ARG A 47 -2.00 8.75 2.20
C ARG A 47 -1.50 9.80 3.19
N ASN A 48 -2.03 11.04 3.14
CA ASN A 48 -1.67 12.07 4.11
C ASN A 48 -2.08 11.70 5.54
N ALA A 49 -3.20 10.99 5.74
CA ALA A 49 -3.60 10.52 7.07
C ALA A 49 -2.60 9.50 7.64
N ALA A 50 -2.08 8.59 6.80
CA ALA A 50 -1.05 7.63 7.20
C ALA A 50 0.28 8.33 7.54
N ILE A 51 0.69 9.30 6.75
CA ILE A 51 1.88 10.12 7.05
C ILE A 51 1.71 10.93 8.33
N LYS A 52 0.52 11.46 8.59
CA LYS A 52 0.24 12.24 9.82
C LYS A 52 0.47 11.41 11.08
N TYR A 53 0.19 10.12 11.06
CA TYR A 53 0.49 9.21 12.17
C TYR A 53 2.00 9.12 12.46
N LEU A 54 2.83 9.06 11.42
CA LEU A 54 4.28 8.91 11.55
C LEU A 54 5.02 10.21 11.94
N LYS A 55 4.41 11.39 11.70
CA LYS A 55 5.07 12.69 11.93
C LYS A 55 5.66 12.87 13.32
N PRO A 56 4.95 12.58 14.45
CA PRO A 56 5.51 12.78 15.78
C PRO A 56 6.80 11.96 16.00
N PHE A 57 6.82 10.73 15.51
CA PHE A 57 7.98 9.85 15.59
C PHE A 57 9.19 10.42 14.82
N PHE A 58 8.98 10.93 13.61
CA PHE A 58 10.06 11.52 12.80
C PHE A 58 10.55 12.87 13.35
N LEU A 59 9.67 13.69 13.93
CA LEU A 59 10.03 14.97 14.54
C LEU A 59 10.83 14.78 15.85
N SER A 60 10.46 13.83 16.70
CA SER A 60 11.16 13.56 17.97
C SER A 60 12.63 13.16 17.79
N ALA A 61 12.98 12.53 16.68
CA ALA A 61 14.36 12.16 16.37
C ALA A 61 15.25 13.36 16.06
N GLN A 62 14.70 14.40 15.44
CA GLN A 62 15.46 15.63 15.16
C GLN A 62 15.85 16.38 16.42
N THR A 63 14.97 16.36 17.45
CA THR A 63 15.21 17.06 18.71
C THR A 63 16.14 16.29 19.65
N SER A 64 16.26 14.96 19.50
CA SER A 64 17.08 14.12 20.39
C SER A 64 18.54 13.96 19.99
N GLY A 65 19.00 14.63 18.93
CA GLY A 65 20.41 14.60 18.49
C GLY A 65 20.91 13.22 18.05
N LYS A 66 20.04 12.22 17.90
CA LYS A 66 20.38 10.94 17.30
C LYS A 66 20.55 11.15 15.80
N ALA A 67 21.76 11.49 15.41
CA ALA A 67 22.19 11.86 14.07
C ALA A 67 22.26 10.65 13.12
N GLY A 68 21.12 10.03 12.81
CA GLY A 68 20.98 9.08 11.71
C GLY A 68 19.79 9.48 10.85
N LYS A 69 19.96 9.55 9.55
CA LYS A 69 18.80 9.69 8.65
C LYS A 69 17.92 8.47 8.85
N ARG A 70 16.67 8.67 9.29
CA ARG A 70 15.69 7.58 9.36
C ARG A 70 15.42 7.02 7.97
N VAL A 71 15.16 5.73 7.93
CA VAL A 71 14.89 5.00 6.69
C VAL A 71 13.47 4.46 6.73
N VAL A 72 12.73 4.72 5.66
CA VAL A 72 11.36 4.24 5.46
C VAL A 72 11.35 3.17 4.38
N LEU A 73 10.66 2.07 4.60
CA LEU A 73 10.35 1.07 3.59
C LEU A 73 8.92 1.25 3.11
N ASP A 74 8.73 1.44 1.80
CA ASP A 74 7.42 1.49 1.14
C ASP A 74 7.18 0.17 0.40
N ILE A 75 6.34 -0.68 0.99
CA ILE A 75 6.01 -2.02 0.46
C ILE A 75 4.92 -1.91 -0.59
N ALA A 76 5.13 -2.58 -1.73
CA ALA A 76 4.32 -2.48 -2.93
C ALA A 76 4.19 -0.99 -3.36
N THR A 77 5.34 -0.37 -3.51
CA THR A 77 5.49 1.08 -3.76
C THR A 77 4.85 1.55 -5.06
N GLY A 78 4.68 0.64 -6.02
CA GLY A 78 4.12 0.91 -7.34
C GLY A 78 4.89 2.02 -8.06
N THR A 79 4.19 3.08 -8.42
CA THR A 79 4.76 4.26 -9.09
C THR A 79 5.43 5.27 -8.14
N GLY A 80 5.63 4.91 -6.86
CA GLY A 80 6.39 5.69 -5.89
C GLY A 80 5.67 6.89 -5.26
N ASP A 81 4.37 7.06 -5.49
CA ASP A 81 3.63 8.22 -4.96
C ASP A 81 3.69 8.32 -3.44
N PHE A 82 3.62 7.18 -2.74
CA PHE A 82 3.65 7.17 -1.28
C PHE A 82 5.07 7.38 -0.75
N ALA A 83 6.08 6.80 -1.41
CA ALA A 83 7.49 7.04 -1.12
C ALA A 83 7.86 8.54 -1.24
N ILE A 84 7.44 9.18 -2.34
CA ILE A 84 7.65 10.62 -2.58
C ILE A 84 6.95 11.46 -1.50
N LEU A 85 5.71 11.11 -1.14
CA LEU A 85 4.97 11.82 -0.10
C LEU A 85 5.63 11.66 1.26
N ALA A 86 6.09 10.45 1.62
CA ALA A 86 6.79 10.17 2.87
C ALA A 86 8.07 11.00 2.97
N HIS A 87 8.92 10.98 1.94
CA HIS A 87 10.12 11.81 1.91
C HIS A 87 9.82 13.29 2.14
N ARG A 88 8.83 13.85 1.42
CA ARG A 88 8.49 15.28 1.51
C ARG A 88 7.86 15.70 2.85
N LYS A 89 7.19 14.80 3.55
CA LYS A 89 6.36 15.13 4.72
C LYS A 89 6.92 14.66 6.06
N LEU A 90 7.91 13.76 6.06
CA LEU A 90 8.52 13.15 7.26
C LEU A 90 9.94 13.64 7.54
N SER A 91 10.25 14.90 7.24
CA SER A 91 11.59 15.48 7.48
C SER A 91 12.70 14.85 6.63
N SER A 92 12.36 14.56 5.38
CA SER A 92 13.27 14.08 4.34
C SER A 92 14.05 12.79 4.70
N PRO A 93 13.37 11.72 5.15
CA PRO A 93 14.04 10.43 5.35
C PRO A 93 14.54 9.86 4.03
N GLN A 94 15.47 8.90 4.10
CA GLN A 94 15.69 8.00 2.98
C GLN A 94 14.48 7.06 2.84
N VAL A 95 14.08 6.77 1.61
CA VAL A 95 12.97 5.85 1.34
C VAL A 95 13.43 4.76 0.37
N VAL A 96 13.19 3.52 0.75
CA VAL A 96 13.34 2.36 -0.14
C VAL A 96 11.94 1.92 -0.53
N GLY A 97 11.59 2.06 -1.79
CA GLY A 97 10.36 1.48 -2.34
C GLY A 97 10.63 0.09 -2.87
N CYS A 98 9.80 -0.89 -2.54
CA CYS A 98 9.89 -2.22 -3.12
C CYS A 98 8.57 -2.67 -3.74
N ASP A 99 8.66 -3.37 -4.86
CA ASP A 99 7.52 -3.91 -5.61
C ASP A 99 7.95 -5.13 -6.42
N ILE A 100 7.00 -5.99 -6.76
CA ILE A 100 7.21 -7.09 -7.70
C ILE A 100 7.09 -6.64 -9.15
N SER A 101 6.41 -5.52 -9.42
CA SER A 101 6.16 -4.97 -10.75
C SER A 101 7.27 -4.01 -11.17
N GLU A 102 8.17 -4.46 -12.01
CA GLU A 102 9.25 -3.62 -12.56
C GLU A 102 8.69 -2.45 -13.40
N GLY A 103 7.65 -2.70 -14.18
CA GLY A 103 7.01 -1.65 -14.99
C GLY A 103 6.44 -0.51 -14.16
N MET A 104 5.89 -0.80 -12.97
CA MET A 104 5.42 0.22 -12.03
C MET A 104 6.60 1.03 -11.48
N MET A 105 7.66 0.35 -11.03
CA MET A 105 8.86 1.01 -10.49
C MET A 105 9.59 1.85 -11.53
N ASP A 106 9.58 1.47 -12.81
CA ASP A 106 10.15 2.30 -13.88
C ASP A 106 9.43 3.63 -14.04
N VAL A 107 8.11 3.65 -13.87
CA VAL A 107 7.37 4.92 -13.79
C VAL A 107 7.80 5.71 -12.56
N GLY A 108 7.96 5.05 -11.42
CA GLY A 108 8.42 5.64 -10.16
C GLY A 108 9.82 6.26 -10.28
N ARG A 109 10.79 5.54 -10.85
CA ARG A 109 12.17 6.02 -11.08
C ARG A 109 12.18 7.30 -11.91
N ARG A 110 11.41 7.34 -13.01
CA ARG A 110 11.30 8.56 -13.85
C ARG A 110 10.67 9.74 -13.10
N LYS A 111 9.68 9.49 -12.19
CA LYS A 111 9.12 10.55 -11.34
C LYS A 111 10.15 11.10 -10.37
N VAL A 112 10.86 10.20 -9.68
CA VAL A 112 11.87 10.54 -8.67
C VAL A 112 13.03 11.32 -9.31
N GLU A 113 13.49 10.91 -10.48
CA GLU A 113 14.51 11.62 -11.28
C GLU A 113 14.06 13.03 -11.66
N LYS A 114 12.87 13.19 -12.23
CA LYS A 114 12.30 14.50 -12.57
C LYS A 114 12.15 15.44 -11.38
N LEU A 115 12.02 14.89 -10.18
CA LEU A 115 11.91 15.65 -8.94
C LEU A 115 13.26 15.91 -8.25
N GLY A 116 14.39 15.39 -8.80
CA GLY A 116 15.71 15.50 -8.19
C GLY A 116 15.86 14.73 -6.88
N LEU A 117 15.12 13.62 -6.71
CA LEU A 117 15.07 12.84 -5.47
C LEU A 117 15.80 11.48 -5.54
N SER A 118 16.56 11.21 -6.61
CA SER A 118 17.20 9.90 -6.86
C SER A 118 18.20 9.48 -5.76
N GLU A 119 18.81 10.44 -5.07
CA GLU A 119 19.72 10.18 -3.94
C GLU A 119 18.97 9.81 -2.65
N MET A 120 17.66 10.09 -2.59
CA MET A 120 16.86 9.94 -1.38
C MET A 120 15.82 8.83 -1.47
N ILE A 121 15.41 8.46 -2.67
CA ILE A 121 14.39 7.45 -2.94
C ILE A 121 14.96 6.44 -3.93
N SER A 122 15.07 5.19 -3.49
CA SER A 122 15.51 4.07 -4.31
C SER A 122 14.39 3.04 -4.48
N PHE A 123 14.48 2.25 -5.57
CA PHE A 123 13.52 1.19 -5.87
C PHE A 123 14.21 -0.16 -5.98
N ARG A 124 13.61 -1.20 -5.38
CA ARG A 124 14.09 -2.59 -5.43
C ARG A 124 12.97 -3.53 -5.84
N ASN A 125 13.29 -4.48 -6.72
CA ASN A 125 12.37 -5.58 -7.02
C ASN A 125 12.44 -6.61 -5.89
N GLU A 126 11.36 -6.72 -5.11
CA GLU A 126 11.29 -7.57 -3.92
C GLU A 126 9.88 -8.17 -3.79
N ASP A 127 9.83 -9.41 -3.36
CA ASP A 127 8.60 -10.04 -2.92
C ASP A 127 8.41 -9.80 -1.42
N CYS A 128 7.28 -9.19 -1.04
CA CYS A 128 6.99 -8.89 0.37
C CYS A 128 6.94 -10.15 1.26
N SER A 129 6.72 -11.32 0.70
CA SER A 129 6.74 -12.59 1.44
C SER A 129 8.15 -13.10 1.77
N CYS A 130 9.20 -12.53 1.15
CA CYS A 130 10.59 -12.92 1.34
C CYS A 130 11.52 -11.75 1.02
N LEU A 131 11.57 -10.75 1.89
CA LEU A 131 12.39 -9.55 1.70
C LEU A 131 13.88 -9.84 1.90
N SER A 132 14.73 -9.37 0.98
CA SER A 132 16.18 -9.52 1.05
C SER A 132 16.88 -8.64 2.10
N PHE A 133 16.12 -7.77 2.77
CA PHE A 133 16.65 -6.86 3.79
C PHE A 133 16.96 -7.59 5.10
N ASN A 134 17.98 -7.09 5.81
CA ASN A 134 18.30 -7.59 7.15
C ASN A 134 17.20 -7.26 8.16
N ASP A 135 17.17 -8.00 9.27
CA ASP A 135 16.33 -7.69 10.42
C ASP A 135 16.64 -6.28 10.94
N ASN A 136 15.61 -5.57 11.42
CA ASN A 136 15.76 -4.27 12.08
C ASN A 136 16.54 -3.25 11.22
N SER A 137 16.11 -3.07 9.97
CA SER A 137 16.76 -2.17 8.98
C SER A 137 16.01 -0.86 8.74
N PHE A 138 14.74 -0.79 9.13
CA PHE A 138 13.87 0.34 8.80
C PHE A 138 13.20 0.92 10.04
N ASP A 139 13.07 2.25 10.10
CA ASP A 139 12.41 2.96 11.19
C ASP A 139 10.90 3.03 11.01
N ALA A 140 10.43 2.95 9.79
CA ALA A 140 9.01 2.83 9.47
C ALA A 140 8.79 1.95 8.24
N VAL A 141 7.68 1.20 8.27
CA VAL A 141 7.12 0.48 7.11
C VAL A 141 5.80 1.13 6.74
N ILE A 142 5.67 1.50 5.48
CA ILE A 142 4.44 2.04 4.91
C ILE A 142 3.99 1.18 3.73
N SER A 143 2.69 1.18 3.44
CA SER A 143 2.14 0.60 2.23
C SER A 143 0.77 1.21 1.93
N ALA A 144 0.41 1.28 0.66
CA ALA A 144 -0.89 1.81 0.25
C ALA A 144 -1.54 0.93 -0.82
N PHE A 145 -2.74 0.42 -0.52
CA PHE A 145 -3.60 -0.32 -1.46
C PHE A 145 -3.03 -1.67 -1.92
N ALA A 146 -2.25 -2.35 -1.05
CA ALA A 146 -1.52 -3.55 -1.41
C ALA A 146 -1.96 -4.82 -0.70
N LEU A 147 -2.44 -4.75 0.56
CA LEU A 147 -2.70 -5.95 1.39
C LEU A 147 -3.60 -6.97 0.70
N ARG A 148 -4.62 -6.51 -0.03
CA ARG A 148 -5.56 -7.36 -0.77
C ARG A 148 -4.90 -8.13 -1.92
N ASN A 149 -3.74 -7.69 -2.40
CA ASN A 149 -3.01 -8.29 -3.51
C ASN A 149 -2.01 -9.35 -3.07
N PHE A 150 -1.66 -9.41 -1.79
CA PHE A 150 -0.69 -10.38 -1.29
C PHE A 150 -1.22 -11.80 -1.42
N GLN A 151 -0.37 -12.71 -1.91
CA GLN A 151 -0.66 -14.13 -2.01
C GLN A 151 -0.55 -14.84 -0.65
N ASN A 152 0.28 -14.31 0.25
CA ASN A 152 0.48 -14.82 1.60
C ASN A 152 0.55 -13.64 2.57
N LEU A 153 -0.61 -13.18 3.03
CA LEU A 153 -0.75 -11.99 3.87
C LEU A 153 0.00 -12.13 5.21
N ASP A 154 -0.12 -13.29 5.85
CA ASP A 154 0.54 -13.54 7.15
C ASP A 154 2.06 -13.45 7.01
N GLN A 155 2.62 -14.04 5.95
CA GLN A 155 4.07 -14.02 5.73
C GLN A 155 4.55 -12.60 5.37
N CYS A 156 3.81 -11.87 4.55
CA CYS A 156 4.15 -10.47 4.23
C CYS A 156 4.17 -9.60 5.49
N LEU A 157 3.17 -9.73 6.36
CA LEU A 157 3.14 -8.98 7.62
C LEU A 157 4.28 -9.37 8.58
N LYS A 158 4.65 -10.65 8.65
CA LYS A 158 5.82 -11.11 9.43
C LYS A 158 7.13 -10.54 8.89
N GLU A 159 7.30 -10.47 7.57
CA GLU A 159 8.48 -9.86 6.95
C GLU A 159 8.53 -8.34 7.21
N MET A 160 7.39 -7.64 7.09
CA MET A 160 7.29 -6.23 7.47
C MET A 160 7.70 -5.99 8.95
N HIS A 161 7.26 -6.89 9.84
CA HIS A 161 7.65 -6.84 11.25
C HIS A 161 9.14 -7.15 11.43
N ARG A 162 9.69 -8.16 10.74
CA ARG A 162 11.08 -8.58 10.85
C ARG A 162 12.04 -7.43 10.51
N VAL A 163 11.81 -6.77 9.38
CA VAL A 163 12.69 -5.70 8.87
C VAL A 163 12.55 -4.38 9.63
N LEU A 164 11.49 -4.20 10.40
CA LEU A 164 11.26 -3.00 11.20
C LEU A 164 12.17 -2.99 12.42
N ASN A 165 12.75 -1.84 12.77
CA ASN A 165 13.55 -1.63 13.98
C ASN A 165 12.68 -1.80 15.24
N ALA A 166 13.29 -2.16 16.38
CA ALA A 166 12.60 -2.10 17.66
C ALA A 166 12.12 -0.67 17.95
N GLY A 167 10.83 -0.51 18.26
CA GLY A 167 10.17 0.79 18.37
C GLY A 167 9.90 1.49 17.04
N GLY A 168 10.10 0.80 15.92
CA GLY A 168 9.71 1.29 14.61
C GLY A 168 8.19 1.24 14.37
N HIS A 169 7.71 2.03 13.42
CA HIS A 169 6.29 2.25 13.18
C HIS A 169 5.79 1.64 11.88
N PHE A 170 4.61 1.04 11.94
CA PHE A 170 3.87 0.51 10.81
C PHE A 170 2.68 1.42 10.50
N SER A 171 2.50 1.82 9.25
CA SER A 171 1.40 2.68 8.80
C SER A 171 0.94 2.29 7.41
N VAL A 172 -0.14 1.52 7.34
CA VAL A 172 -0.63 0.92 6.08
C VAL A 172 -2.07 1.32 5.84
N ILE A 173 -2.39 1.68 4.60
CA ILE A 173 -3.76 1.94 4.16
C ILE A 173 -4.19 0.93 3.10
N ASP A 174 -5.43 0.47 3.19
CA ASP A 174 -6.05 -0.30 2.10
C ASP A 174 -7.52 0.05 1.92
N LEU A 175 -8.03 -0.28 0.73
CA LEU A 175 -9.43 -0.06 0.39
C LEU A 175 -10.32 -1.02 1.20
N CYS A 176 -11.49 -0.54 1.53
CA CYS A 176 -12.50 -1.31 2.25
C CYS A 176 -13.91 -0.96 1.78
N THR A 177 -14.84 -1.85 2.07
CA THR A 177 -16.25 -1.60 1.78
C THR A 177 -16.87 -0.72 2.86
N PRO A 178 -17.50 0.42 2.50
CA PRO A 178 -18.20 1.27 3.45
C PRO A 178 -19.33 0.52 4.15
N VAL A 179 -19.46 0.72 5.46
CA VAL A 179 -20.49 0.03 6.28
C VAL A 179 -21.67 0.92 6.67
N SER A 180 -21.52 2.25 6.59
CA SER A 180 -22.52 3.22 7.03
C SER A 180 -23.33 3.83 5.89
N PHE A 181 -24.59 4.19 6.19
CA PHE A 181 -25.43 5.02 5.31
C PHE A 181 -24.89 6.48 5.29
N PRO A 182 -24.91 7.19 4.15
CA PRO A 182 -25.35 6.78 2.80
C PRO A 182 -24.24 6.14 1.96
N MET A 183 -23.00 6.11 2.45
CA MET A 183 -21.82 5.71 1.68
C MET A 183 -21.88 4.25 1.22
N LYS A 184 -22.47 3.35 2.01
CA LYS A 184 -22.67 1.95 1.62
C LYS A 184 -23.49 1.83 0.32
N GLN A 185 -24.59 2.58 0.21
CA GLN A 185 -25.48 2.55 -0.96
C GLN A 185 -24.83 3.22 -2.17
N LEU A 186 -24.20 4.38 -1.96
CA LEU A 186 -23.47 5.08 -3.02
C LEU A 186 -22.33 4.23 -3.58
N PHE A 187 -21.58 3.58 -2.72
CA PHE A 187 -20.50 2.69 -3.13
C PHE A 187 -21.01 1.46 -3.89
N TYR A 188 -22.15 0.90 -3.49
CA TYR A 188 -22.77 -0.21 -4.22
C TYR A 188 -23.14 0.18 -5.67
N ILE A 189 -23.73 1.36 -5.85
CA ILE A 189 -24.05 1.90 -7.18
C ILE A 189 -22.75 2.16 -7.97
N TYR A 190 -21.75 2.76 -7.33
CA TYR A 190 -20.43 3.01 -7.93
C TYR A 190 -19.76 1.70 -8.38
N LYS A 191 -19.74 0.67 -7.52
CA LYS A 191 -19.15 -0.64 -7.79
C LYS A 191 -19.82 -1.35 -8.98
N LYS A 192 -21.15 -1.30 -9.06
CA LYS A 192 -21.92 -1.99 -10.13
C LYS A 192 -22.02 -1.20 -11.43
N GLY A 193 -22.02 0.11 -11.38
CA GLY A 193 -22.25 0.96 -12.54
C GLY A 193 -20.99 1.65 -13.06
N VAL A 194 -20.31 2.40 -12.20
CA VAL A 194 -19.23 3.30 -12.60
C VAL A 194 -17.90 2.55 -12.82
N MET A 195 -17.53 1.66 -11.92
CA MET A 195 -16.25 0.94 -12.02
C MET A 195 -16.11 0.13 -13.32
N PRO A 196 -17.10 -0.71 -13.73
CA PRO A 196 -16.99 -1.45 -14.97
C PRO A 196 -16.96 -0.56 -16.22
N LEU A 197 -17.67 0.57 -16.19
CA LEU A 197 -17.70 1.52 -17.32
C LEU A 197 -16.35 2.24 -17.48
N LEU A 198 -15.78 2.74 -16.39
CA LEU A 198 -14.46 3.38 -16.39
C LEU A 198 -13.37 2.38 -16.79
N GLY A 199 -13.49 1.13 -16.34
CA GLY A 199 -12.59 0.06 -16.74
C GLY A 199 -12.50 -0.11 -18.25
N LYS A 200 -13.65 -0.20 -18.90
CA LYS A 200 -13.72 -0.33 -20.37
C LYS A 200 -13.19 0.88 -21.14
N LEU A 201 -13.28 2.08 -20.55
CA LEU A 201 -12.89 3.33 -21.24
C LEU A 201 -11.40 3.64 -21.12
N ILE A 202 -10.78 3.28 -19.99
CA ILE A 202 -9.43 3.77 -19.65
C ILE A 202 -8.37 2.69 -19.79
N SER A 203 -8.72 1.42 -19.63
CA SER A 203 -7.77 0.31 -19.71
C SER A 203 -8.14 -0.69 -20.78
N LYS A 204 -7.12 -1.22 -21.47
CA LYS A 204 -7.27 -2.38 -22.35
C LYS A 204 -7.45 -3.70 -21.56
N ASP A 205 -7.26 -3.66 -20.23
CA ASP A 205 -7.37 -4.83 -19.35
C ASP A 205 -8.66 -4.78 -18.52
N ASN A 206 -9.72 -5.37 -19.07
CA ASN A 206 -11.04 -5.41 -18.42
C ASN A 206 -11.05 -6.25 -17.13
N LEU A 207 -10.11 -7.18 -16.95
CA LEU A 207 -10.09 -8.11 -15.82
C LEU A 207 -9.57 -7.46 -14.53
N ALA A 208 -8.67 -6.49 -14.62
CA ALA A 208 -8.21 -5.73 -13.47
C ALA A 208 -9.36 -5.02 -12.71
N TYR A 209 -10.47 -4.71 -13.41
CA TYR A 209 -11.61 -3.99 -12.80
C TYR A 209 -12.65 -4.88 -12.12
N THR A 210 -12.70 -6.16 -12.46
CA THR A 210 -13.47 -7.15 -11.70
C THR A 210 -12.67 -7.62 -10.47
N TYR A 211 -11.35 -7.74 -10.61
CA TYR A 211 -10.45 -8.12 -9.55
C TYR A 211 -10.47 -7.17 -8.34
N LEU A 212 -10.50 -5.85 -8.58
CA LEU A 212 -10.49 -4.85 -7.51
C LEU A 212 -11.70 -4.99 -6.55
N PRO A 213 -12.96 -4.97 -7.00
CA PRO A 213 -14.10 -5.11 -6.10
C PRO A 213 -14.16 -6.47 -5.40
N ASP A 214 -13.76 -7.56 -6.05
CA ASP A 214 -13.79 -8.89 -5.47
C ASP A 214 -12.77 -9.03 -4.34
N THR A 215 -11.55 -8.53 -4.54
CA THR A 215 -10.53 -8.53 -3.49
C THR A 215 -10.82 -7.56 -2.35
N MET A 216 -11.53 -6.45 -2.60
CA MET A 216 -12.00 -5.55 -1.54
C MET A 216 -13.03 -6.19 -0.62
N ASP A 217 -13.90 -7.06 -1.16
CA ASP A 217 -14.91 -7.75 -0.35
C ASP A 217 -14.31 -8.93 0.42
N ALA A 218 -13.33 -9.60 -0.15
CA ALA A 218 -12.75 -10.84 0.39
C ALA A 218 -11.63 -10.62 1.42
N ILE A 219 -10.96 -9.45 1.41
CA ILE A 219 -9.88 -9.18 2.37
C ILE A 219 -10.44 -9.02 3.79
N PRO A 220 -9.81 -9.61 4.83
CA PRO A 220 -10.11 -9.28 6.21
C PRO A 220 -10.01 -7.77 6.47
N GLN A 221 -11.01 -7.19 7.15
CA GLN A 221 -11.10 -5.76 7.39
C GLN A 221 -11.27 -5.45 8.87
N ALA A 222 -10.92 -4.22 9.27
CA ALA A 222 -11.13 -3.67 10.61
C ALA A 222 -10.57 -4.60 11.71
N GLU A 223 -11.40 -5.09 12.61
CA GLU A 223 -11.01 -5.92 13.76
C GLU A 223 -10.31 -7.22 13.32
N SER A 224 -10.78 -7.85 12.24
CA SER A 224 -10.18 -9.08 11.72
C SER A 224 -8.74 -8.84 11.23
N MET A 225 -8.50 -7.77 10.46
CA MET A 225 -7.16 -7.40 10.01
C MET A 225 -6.27 -6.96 11.18
N GLN A 226 -6.85 -6.24 12.15
CA GLN A 226 -6.14 -5.83 13.36
C GLN A 226 -5.57 -7.04 14.13
N GLU A 227 -6.35 -8.10 14.23
CA GLU A 227 -5.92 -9.34 14.89
C GLU A 227 -4.80 -10.04 14.10
N ILE A 228 -4.92 -10.11 12.77
CA ILE A 228 -3.88 -10.68 11.90
C ILE A 228 -2.55 -9.91 12.06
N ILE A 229 -2.61 -8.58 12.12
CA ILE A 229 -1.42 -7.74 12.34
C ILE A 229 -0.81 -8.03 13.73
N ARG A 230 -1.62 -8.22 14.79
CA ARG A 230 -1.11 -8.62 16.11
C ARG A 230 -0.42 -9.99 16.07
N GLN A 231 -1.01 -10.95 15.37
CA GLN A 231 -0.44 -12.30 15.23
C GLN A 231 0.88 -12.31 14.45
N ALA A 232 1.13 -11.31 13.61
CA ALA A 232 2.43 -11.10 12.95
C ALA A 232 3.51 -10.54 13.90
N GLY A 233 3.18 -10.20 15.17
CA GLY A 233 4.11 -9.74 16.20
C GLY A 233 4.01 -8.24 16.53
N PHE A 234 3.20 -7.48 15.82
CA PHE A 234 3.04 -6.05 16.07
C PHE A 234 2.29 -5.75 17.38
N ARG A 235 2.66 -4.64 18.03
CA ARG A 235 2.05 -4.09 19.24
C ARG A 235 1.28 -2.81 18.95
N ASN A 236 0.46 -2.36 19.89
CA ASN A 236 -0.30 -1.11 19.79
C ASN A 236 -1.07 -1.00 18.46
N VAL A 237 -1.59 -2.15 17.99
CA VAL A 237 -2.28 -2.23 16.70
C VAL A 237 -3.62 -1.53 16.79
N ASN A 238 -3.80 -0.51 15.96
CA ASN A 238 -5.03 0.26 15.86
C ASN A 238 -5.47 0.34 14.41
N PHE A 239 -6.77 0.56 14.19
CA PHE A 239 -7.29 0.89 12.87
C PHE A 239 -8.26 2.06 12.93
N ARG A 240 -8.38 2.76 11.81
CA ARG A 240 -9.34 3.85 11.66
C ARG A 240 -9.86 3.90 10.23
N ARG A 241 -11.19 3.90 10.05
CA ARG A 241 -11.79 4.22 8.75
C ARG A 241 -11.55 5.67 8.41
N LEU A 242 -11.05 5.90 7.20
CA LEU A 242 -10.76 7.24 6.68
C LEU A 242 -12.03 7.87 6.05
N PRO A 243 -12.00 9.16 5.69
CA PRO A 243 -13.16 9.84 5.12
C PRO A 243 -13.81 9.03 3.98
N PHE A 244 -15.14 9.08 3.92
CA PHE A 244 -16.02 8.31 3.04
C PHE A 244 -16.09 6.80 3.35
N GLY A 245 -15.32 6.27 4.31
CA GLY A 245 -15.38 4.88 4.74
C GLY A 245 -14.90 3.85 3.70
N MET A 246 -14.25 4.29 2.62
CA MET A 246 -13.74 3.45 1.54
C MET A 246 -12.28 3.05 1.72
N CYS A 247 -11.62 3.51 2.78
CA CYS A 247 -10.24 3.20 3.10
C CYS A 247 -10.08 3.05 4.61
N ILE A 248 -9.25 2.10 5.03
CA ILE A 248 -8.85 1.90 6.43
C ILE A 248 -7.36 2.20 6.55
N LEU A 249 -6.99 2.93 7.59
CA LEU A 249 -5.63 3.09 8.06
C LEU A 249 -5.40 2.11 9.21
N TYR A 250 -4.38 1.26 9.08
CA TYR A 250 -3.85 0.42 10.14
C TYR A 250 -2.52 0.99 10.62
N THR A 251 -2.36 1.08 11.93
CA THR A 251 -1.15 1.59 12.58
C THR A 251 -0.70 0.64 13.68
N ALA A 252 0.61 0.46 13.82
CA ALA A 252 1.18 -0.42 14.82
C ALA A 252 2.64 -0.06 15.11
N GLU A 253 3.24 -0.76 16.08
CA GLU A 253 4.64 -0.64 16.49
C GLU A 253 5.27 -2.04 16.62
N LYS A 254 6.58 -2.12 16.40
CA LYS A 254 7.36 -3.32 16.73
C LYS A 254 7.80 -3.34 18.17
#